data_d5f30ed51950017520343fa500346605
#
_entry.id   d5f30ed51950017520343fa500346605
#
_cell.length_a   1.000
_cell.length_b   1.000
_cell.length_c   1.000
_cell.angle_alpha   90.00
_cell.angle_beta   90.00
_cell.angle_gamma   90.00
#
_symmetry.space_group_name_H-M   'P 1'
#
loop_
_entity.id
_entity.type
_entity.pdbx_description
1 polymer ?
#
loop_
_entity_poly.entity_id
_entity_poly.type
_entity_poly.pdbx_seq_one_letter_code
_entity_poly.pdbx_strand_id
1 'polypeptide(L)'
;MSKLRTFLALDRADRIASVEAIVLVLYAKVLIASVPPRRWRSHFGAFSKDTEISQDFATIRRVRLAIQRALANVPGSPNCLPQALAARWMLERRGIAGRLYIGTQRTDAAAPAFHAWLKVGEEWVTGLCDENSYSLLEADDPEPA
;
A
#
# COMPACT_ATOMS: atom_id res chain seq x y z
N MET A 1 -1.25 10.32 26.94
CA MET A 1 -1.23 8.83 27.02
C MET A 1 0.01 8.31 26.33
N SER A 2 0.67 7.30 26.90
CA SER A 2 1.80 6.69 26.20
C SER A 2 1.34 5.85 25.00
N LYS A 3 2.13 5.82 23.94
CA LYS A 3 1.86 5.01 22.75
C LYS A 3 1.65 3.53 23.10
N LEU A 4 2.35 3.03 24.12
CA LEU A 4 2.22 1.68 24.61
C LEU A 4 0.82 1.40 25.20
N ARG A 5 0.27 2.33 25.97
CA ARG A 5 -1.08 2.21 26.51
C ARG A 5 -2.13 2.14 25.41
N THR A 6 -2.01 3.00 24.41
CA THR A 6 -2.90 3.01 23.26
C THR A 6 -2.82 1.68 22.50
N PHE A 7 -1.62 1.16 22.30
CA PHE A 7 -1.41 -0.13 21.64
C PHE A 7 -2.02 -1.31 22.44
N LEU A 8 -1.84 -1.32 23.76
CA LEU A 8 -2.39 -2.37 24.61
C LEU A 8 -3.92 -2.32 24.71
N ALA A 9 -4.51 -1.14 24.47
CA ALA A 9 -5.96 -0.99 24.43
C ALA A 9 -6.62 -1.52 23.16
N LEU A 10 -5.83 -1.81 22.11
CA LEU A 10 -6.33 -2.41 20.88
C LEU A 10 -6.74 -3.85 21.12
N ASP A 11 -7.71 -4.34 20.33
CA ASP A 11 -8.01 -5.76 20.32
C ASP A 11 -6.83 -6.60 19.77
N ARG A 12 -6.89 -7.90 19.94
CA ARG A 12 -5.80 -8.79 19.53
C ARG A 12 -5.53 -8.72 18.02
N ALA A 13 -6.58 -8.69 17.21
CA ALA A 13 -6.46 -8.65 15.76
C ALA A 13 -5.81 -7.33 15.29
N ASP A 14 -6.18 -6.21 15.89
CA ASP A 14 -5.60 -4.91 15.57
C ASP A 14 -4.14 -4.78 16.03
N ARG A 15 -3.78 -5.39 17.16
CA ARG A 15 -2.38 -5.45 17.61
C ARG A 15 -1.52 -6.26 16.64
N ILE A 16 -1.99 -7.42 16.23
CA ILE A 16 -1.29 -8.27 15.26
C ILE A 16 -1.13 -7.54 13.94
N ALA A 17 -2.20 -6.94 13.43
CA ALA A 17 -2.15 -6.16 12.19
C ALA A 17 -1.17 -4.98 12.28
N SER A 18 -1.11 -4.30 13.42
CA SER A 18 -0.20 -3.16 13.62
C SER A 18 1.27 -3.59 13.62
N VAL A 19 1.59 -4.69 14.27
CA VAL A 19 2.96 -5.26 14.24
C VAL A 19 3.32 -5.75 12.84
N GLU A 20 2.42 -6.45 12.18
CA GLU A 20 2.58 -6.89 10.80
C GLU A 20 2.84 -5.70 9.87
N ALA A 21 2.08 -4.62 10.02
CA ALA A 21 2.25 -3.41 9.21
C ALA A 21 3.65 -2.79 9.41
N ILE A 22 4.13 -2.68 10.64
CA ILE A 22 5.48 -2.17 10.93
C ILE A 22 6.54 -3.02 10.22
N VAL A 23 6.47 -4.33 10.37
CA VAL A 23 7.43 -5.26 9.76
C VAL A 23 7.39 -5.15 8.23
N LEU A 24 6.20 -5.14 7.64
CA LEU A 24 6.05 -5.09 6.18
C LEU A 24 6.42 -3.73 5.59
N VAL A 25 6.14 -2.63 6.27
CA VAL A 25 6.58 -1.29 5.84
C VAL A 25 8.11 -1.20 5.85
N LEU A 26 8.75 -1.69 6.90
CA LEU A 26 10.22 -1.74 6.98
C LEU A 26 10.82 -2.63 5.90
N TYR A 27 10.23 -3.81 5.69
CA TYR A 27 10.64 -4.73 4.65
C TYR A 27 10.51 -4.11 3.25
N ALA A 28 9.37 -3.47 2.98
CA ALA A 28 9.14 -2.79 1.71
C ALA A 28 10.14 -1.66 1.48
N LYS A 29 10.46 -0.90 2.51
CA LYS A 29 11.46 0.17 2.46
C LYS A 29 12.83 -0.36 2.10
N VAL A 30 13.26 -1.46 2.72
CA VAL A 30 14.53 -2.12 2.42
C VAL A 30 14.53 -2.71 1.01
N LEU A 31 13.45 -3.35 0.61
CA LEU A 31 13.30 -3.95 -0.72
C LEU A 31 13.43 -2.88 -1.83
N ILE A 32 12.73 -1.77 -1.68
CA ILE A 32 12.76 -0.67 -2.66
C ILE A 32 14.16 -0.05 -2.75
N ALA A 33 14.85 0.09 -1.61
CA ALA A 33 16.20 0.64 -1.57
C ALA A 33 17.27 -0.31 -2.13
N SER A 34 17.06 -1.61 -2.01
CA SER A 34 18.07 -2.64 -2.29
C SER A 34 17.90 -3.34 -3.63
N VAL A 35 16.68 -3.36 -4.18
CA VAL A 35 16.35 -4.10 -5.40
C VAL A 35 15.92 -3.11 -6.48
N PRO A 36 16.52 -3.19 -7.70
CA PRO A 36 16.16 -2.29 -8.79
C PRO A 36 14.70 -2.48 -9.20
N PRO A 37 14.02 -1.40 -9.63
CA PRO A 37 12.60 -1.42 -10.00
C PRO A 37 12.20 -2.51 -10.99
N ARG A 38 13.11 -2.91 -11.87
CA ARG A 38 12.90 -3.96 -12.86
C ARG A 38 12.55 -5.32 -12.23
N ARG A 39 13.09 -5.63 -11.05
CA ARG A 39 12.90 -6.93 -10.39
C ARG A 39 11.60 -6.99 -9.59
N TRP A 40 11.22 -5.90 -8.94
CA TRP A 40 10.00 -5.92 -8.15
C TRP A 40 8.75 -5.55 -8.95
N ARG A 41 8.88 -4.90 -10.11
CA ARG A 41 7.74 -4.66 -11.02
C ARG A 41 7.06 -5.96 -11.45
N SER A 42 7.81 -7.00 -11.73
CA SER A 42 7.26 -8.30 -12.10
C SER A 42 6.46 -8.96 -10.99
N HIS A 43 6.75 -8.65 -9.74
CA HIS A 43 5.99 -9.12 -8.59
C HIS A 43 4.67 -8.36 -8.38
N PHE A 44 4.51 -7.21 -9.01
CA PHE A 44 3.28 -6.41 -8.97
C PHE A 44 2.31 -6.76 -10.10
N GLY A 45 2.79 -7.43 -11.14
CA GLY A 45 2.05 -7.69 -12.37
C GLY A 45 0.96 -8.76 -12.28
N ALA A 46 0.81 -9.43 -11.16
CA ALA A 46 -0.30 -10.35 -10.96
C ALA A 46 -1.55 -9.59 -10.49
N PHE A 47 -2.02 -8.65 -11.28
CA PHE A 47 -3.38 -8.18 -11.14
C PHE A 47 -4.30 -9.31 -11.60
N SER A 48 -4.84 -10.03 -10.65
CA SER A 48 -5.93 -10.94 -10.92
C SER A 48 -7.08 -10.15 -11.52
N LYS A 49 -7.32 -10.30 -12.79
CA LYS A 49 -8.36 -9.57 -13.54
C LYS A 49 -9.78 -9.86 -13.03
N ASP A 50 -9.96 -10.93 -12.29
CA ASP A 50 -11.28 -11.50 -11.99
C ASP A 50 -11.53 -11.71 -10.50
N THR A 51 -10.91 -10.92 -9.63
CA THR A 51 -11.20 -11.04 -8.23
C THR A 51 -12.47 -10.25 -7.91
N GLU A 52 -13.45 -10.95 -7.43
CA GLU A 52 -14.66 -10.31 -6.89
C GLU A 52 -14.24 -9.19 -5.93
N ILE A 53 -14.86 -8.04 -6.10
CA ILE A 53 -14.63 -6.90 -5.23
C ILE A 53 -15.06 -7.32 -3.83
N SER A 54 -14.08 -7.50 -2.95
CA SER A 54 -14.35 -7.83 -1.57
C SER A 54 -15.13 -6.69 -0.91
N GLN A 55 -16.22 -7.04 -0.24
CA GLN A 55 -17.01 -6.12 0.57
C GLN A 55 -16.68 -6.20 2.06
N ASP A 56 -15.55 -6.80 2.40
CA ASP A 56 -15.08 -6.87 3.78
C ASP A 56 -14.44 -5.54 4.24
N PHE A 57 -15.30 -4.55 4.40
CA PHE A 57 -14.87 -3.21 4.81
C PHE A 57 -14.19 -3.19 6.19
N ALA A 58 -14.57 -4.10 7.07
CA ALA A 58 -13.97 -4.19 8.40
C ALA A 58 -12.49 -4.58 8.31
N THR A 59 -12.16 -5.56 7.49
CA THR A 59 -10.76 -5.98 7.25
C THR A 59 -9.97 -4.91 6.50
N ILE A 60 -10.55 -4.28 5.49
CA ILE A 60 -9.91 -3.19 4.75
C ILE A 60 -9.59 -2.02 5.69
N ARG A 61 -10.53 -1.65 6.54
CA ARG A 61 -10.31 -0.61 7.55
C ARG A 61 -9.22 -0.97 8.56
N ARG A 62 -9.19 -2.22 9.00
CA ARG A 62 -8.15 -2.71 9.92
C ARG A 62 -6.76 -2.56 9.31
N VAL A 63 -6.58 -2.94 8.05
CA VAL A 63 -5.32 -2.77 7.32
C VAL A 63 -4.96 -1.30 7.20
N ARG A 64 -5.90 -0.46 6.79
CA ARG A 64 -5.70 1.00 6.69
C ARG A 64 -5.20 1.60 8.00
N LEU A 65 -5.86 1.30 9.11
CA LEU A 65 -5.49 1.82 10.42
C LEU A 65 -4.15 1.25 10.90
N ALA A 66 -3.86 -0.02 10.61
CA ALA A 66 -2.58 -0.63 10.94
C ALA A 66 -1.42 0.06 10.21
N ILE A 67 -1.57 0.36 8.94
CA ILE A 67 -0.58 1.12 8.17
C ILE A 67 -0.39 2.53 8.75
N GLN A 68 -1.45 3.22 9.08
CA GLN A 68 -1.35 4.56 9.71
C GLN A 68 -0.58 4.52 11.03
N ARG A 69 -0.82 3.50 11.86
CA ARG A 69 -0.07 3.30 13.11
C ARG A 69 1.40 2.99 12.84
N ALA A 70 1.68 2.17 11.85
CA ALA A 70 3.05 1.86 11.44
C ALA A 70 3.80 3.12 11.02
N LEU A 71 3.19 3.99 10.22
CA LEU A 71 3.80 5.25 9.78
C LEU A 71 4.14 6.18 10.95
N ALA A 72 3.32 6.19 11.99
CA ALA A 72 3.56 6.99 13.18
C ALA A 72 4.72 6.47 14.04
N ASN A 73 5.18 5.24 13.82
CA ASN A 73 6.17 4.56 14.67
C ASN A 73 7.44 4.12 13.92
N VAL A 74 7.43 4.13 12.60
CA VAL A 74 8.61 3.80 11.80
C VAL A 74 9.48 5.04 11.63
N PRO A 75 10.80 4.95 11.86
CA PRO A 75 11.70 6.07 11.67
C PRO A 75 11.83 6.47 10.20
N GLY A 76 11.93 7.78 9.96
CA GLY A 76 11.92 8.36 8.63
C GLY A 76 10.53 8.23 8.00
N SER A 77 10.02 9.25 7.38
CA SER A 77 8.70 9.20 6.73
C SER A 77 8.74 8.19 5.55
N PRO A 78 8.17 6.98 5.66
CA PRO A 78 8.12 6.07 4.53
C PRO A 78 7.31 6.68 3.39
N ASN A 79 7.84 6.63 2.19
CA ASN A 79 7.16 7.11 1.01
C ASN A 79 5.87 6.32 0.74
N CYS A 80 5.05 6.83 -0.15
CA CYS A 80 3.77 6.23 -0.53
C CYS A 80 3.89 4.78 -1.04
N LEU A 81 4.97 4.43 -1.75
CA LEU A 81 5.15 3.10 -2.31
C LEU A 81 5.35 2.00 -1.25
N PRO A 82 6.23 2.15 -0.25
CA PRO A 82 6.32 1.17 0.85
C PRO A 82 4.99 0.97 1.59
N GLN A 83 4.23 2.04 1.78
CA GLN A 83 2.89 1.97 2.40
C GLN A 83 1.93 1.11 1.57
N ALA A 84 1.85 1.40 0.29
CA ALA A 84 0.96 0.70 -0.63
C ALA A 84 1.33 -0.78 -0.76
N LEU A 85 2.62 -1.10 -0.81
CA LEU A 85 3.11 -2.47 -0.86
C LEU A 85 2.78 -3.25 0.40
N ALA A 86 3.10 -2.71 1.56
CA ALA A 86 2.81 -3.34 2.83
C ALA A 86 1.32 -3.61 2.99
N ALA A 87 0.48 -2.63 2.67
CA ALA A 87 -0.97 -2.78 2.71
C ALA A 87 -1.46 -3.87 1.74
N ARG A 88 -0.92 -3.91 0.53
CA ARG A 88 -1.26 -4.93 -0.46
C ARG A 88 -0.97 -6.34 0.04
N TRP A 89 0.23 -6.56 0.58
CA TRP A 89 0.60 -7.86 1.14
C TRP A 89 -0.28 -8.26 2.32
N MET A 90 -0.63 -7.32 3.19
CA MET A 90 -1.56 -7.57 4.30
C MET A 90 -2.93 -8.01 3.80
N LEU A 91 -3.45 -7.33 2.78
CA LEU A 91 -4.74 -7.68 2.16
C LEU A 91 -4.68 -9.05 1.48
N GLU A 92 -3.64 -9.33 0.72
CA GLU A 92 -3.46 -10.63 0.04
C GLU A 92 -3.43 -11.79 1.03
N ARG A 93 -2.76 -11.63 2.15
CA ARG A 93 -2.74 -12.64 3.23
C ARG A 93 -4.12 -12.87 3.86
N ARG A 94 -5.03 -11.94 3.69
CA ARG A 94 -6.43 -12.01 4.16
C ARG A 94 -7.41 -12.37 3.05
N GLY A 95 -6.89 -12.75 1.88
CA GLY A 95 -7.71 -13.14 0.74
C GLY A 95 -8.39 -11.99 0.01
N ILE A 96 -7.89 -10.76 0.19
CA ILE A 96 -8.44 -9.57 -0.46
C ILE A 96 -7.47 -9.07 -1.52
N ALA A 97 -7.95 -8.91 -2.76
CA ALA A 97 -7.16 -8.33 -3.83
C ALA A 97 -7.27 -6.80 -3.82
N GLY A 98 -6.13 -6.15 -3.55
CA GLY A 98 -6.00 -4.71 -3.69
C GLY A 98 -5.32 -4.34 -5.00
N ARG A 99 -5.76 -3.25 -5.61
CA ARG A 99 -5.15 -2.72 -6.82
C ARG A 99 -4.20 -1.58 -6.49
N LEU A 100 -2.94 -1.77 -6.87
CA LEU A 100 -1.89 -0.77 -6.72
C LEU A 100 -1.88 0.13 -7.95
N TYR A 101 -1.91 1.43 -7.71
CA TYR A 101 -1.77 2.46 -8.74
C TYR A 101 -0.47 3.21 -8.52
N ILE A 102 0.23 3.47 -9.60
CA ILE A 102 1.40 4.34 -9.59
C ILE A 102 1.19 5.39 -10.68
N GLY A 103 1.37 6.65 -10.31
CA GLY A 103 1.20 7.76 -11.24
C GLY A 103 2.29 8.79 -11.12
N THR A 104 2.45 9.57 -12.17
CA THR A 104 3.26 10.79 -12.16
C THR A 104 2.35 12.00 -12.12
N GLN A 105 2.71 12.98 -11.32
CA GLN A 105 1.95 14.22 -11.24
C GLN A 105 1.90 14.93 -12.61
N ARG A 106 0.74 15.33 -13.02
CA ARG A 106 0.54 16.14 -14.23
C ARG A 106 1.03 17.55 -13.94
N THR A 107 2.24 17.85 -14.40
CA THR A 107 2.89 19.13 -14.19
C THR A 107 3.90 19.38 -15.30
N ASP A 108 4.19 20.64 -15.59
CA ASP A 108 5.24 21.05 -16.53
C ASP A 108 6.65 20.97 -15.92
N ALA A 109 6.77 20.51 -14.68
CA ALA A 109 8.06 20.34 -14.03
C ALA A 109 8.90 19.25 -14.75
N ALA A 110 10.21 19.48 -14.85
CA ALA A 110 11.14 18.58 -15.52
C ALA A 110 11.26 17.21 -14.84
N ALA A 111 10.95 17.13 -13.54
CA ALA A 111 10.95 15.90 -12.75
C ALA A 111 9.63 15.81 -11.96
N PRO A 112 8.55 15.32 -12.56
CA PRO A 112 7.27 15.20 -11.87
C PRO A 112 7.37 14.19 -10.73
N ALA A 113 6.67 14.49 -9.62
CA ALA A 113 6.63 13.61 -8.46
C ALA A 113 5.83 12.34 -8.77
N PHE A 114 6.34 11.22 -8.30
CA PHE A 114 5.61 9.96 -8.32
C PHE A 114 4.71 9.85 -7.10
N HIS A 115 3.56 9.21 -7.29
CA HIS A 115 2.68 8.82 -6.20
C HIS A 115 2.19 7.39 -6.41
N ALA A 116 2.07 6.66 -5.32
CA ALA A 116 1.52 5.31 -5.31
C ALA A 116 0.36 5.23 -4.33
N TRP A 117 -0.70 4.57 -4.72
CA TRP A 117 -1.87 4.36 -3.87
C TRP A 117 -2.49 2.99 -4.08
N LEU A 118 -3.22 2.55 -3.09
CA LEU A 118 -3.87 1.24 -3.08
C LEU A 118 -5.37 1.41 -2.83
N LYS A 119 -6.16 0.75 -3.64
CA LYS A 119 -7.61 0.69 -3.50
C LYS A 119 -8.10 -0.75 -3.58
N VAL A 120 -9.21 -1.02 -2.91
CA VAL A 120 -10.02 -2.23 -3.09
C VAL A 120 -11.36 -1.77 -3.67
N GLY A 121 -11.57 -1.98 -4.97
CA GLY A 121 -12.70 -1.34 -5.64
C GLY A 121 -12.62 0.18 -5.52
N GLU A 122 -13.64 0.80 -4.96
CA GLU A 122 -13.68 2.25 -4.70
C GLU A 122 -13.12 2.63 -3.31
N GLU A 123 -12.80 1.65 -2.47
CA GLU A 123 -12.30 1.89 -1.12
C GLU A 123 -10.80 2.20 -1.13
N TRP A 124 -10.44 3.35 -0.58
CA TRP A 124 -9.05 3.75 -0.39
C TRP A 124 -8.42 3.01 0.78
N VAL A 125 -7.25 2.45 0.55
CA VAL A 125 -6.45 1.82 1.61
C VAL A 125 -5.26 2.68 1.99
N THR A 126 -4.48 3.12 1.01
CA THR A 126 -3.34 4.03 1.21
C THR A 126 -3.28 5.09 0.12
N GLY A 127 -2.59 6.19 0.43
CA GLY A 127 -2.20 7.18 -0.58
C GLY A 127 -3.33 8.04 -1.12
N LEU A 128 -4.38 8.30 -0.34
CA LEU A 128 -5.51 9.14 -0.78
C LEU A 128 -5.03 10.40 -1.50
N CYS A 129 -5.50 10.57 -2.72
CA CYS A 129 -5.13 11.70 -3.57
C CYS A 129 -6.26 12.04 -4.57
N ASP A 130 -6.10 13.14 -5.29
CA ASP A 130 -6.90 13.39 -6.48
C ASP A 130 -6.30 12.63 -7.67
N GLU A 131 -6.94 11.54 -8.06
CA GLU A 131 -6.48 10.68 -9.16
C GLU A 131 -6.35 11.42 -10.49
N ASN A 132 -7.15 12.47 -10.70
CA ASN A 132 -7.11 13.27 -11.91
C ASN A 132 -5.82 14.10 -12.03
N SER A 133 -5.13 14.33 -10.92
CA SER A 133 -3.86 15.05 -10.90
C SER A 133 -2.67 14.22 -11.36
N TYR A 134 -2.87 12.92 -11.59
CA TYR A 134 -1.81 11.97 -11.95
C TYR A 134 -2.07 11.30 -13.29
N SER A 135 -0.99 11.12 -14.05
CA SER A 135 -0.98 10.21 -15.19
C SER A 135 -0.55 8.84 -14.69
N LEU A 136 -1.43 7.85 -14.84
CA LEU A 136 -1.11 6.49 -14.46
C LEU A 136 0.06 5.98 -15.28
N LEU A 137 1.10 5.53 -14.61
CA LEU A 137 2.04 4.61 -15.20
C LEU A 137 1.29 3.30 -15.29
N GLU A 138 0.99 2.86 -16.49
CA GLU A 138 0.34 1.59 -16.68
C GLU A 138 1.15 0.55 -15.91
N ALA A 139 0.51 -0.05 -14.91
CA ALA A 139 0.97 -1.34 -14.45
C ALA A 139 0.94 -2.19 -15.71
N ASP A 140 2.11 -2.64 -16.16
CA ASP A 140 2.22 -3.46 -17.35
C ASP A 140 1.10 -4.48 -17.37
N ASP A 141 0.04 -4.19 -18.11
CA ASP A 141 -0.76 -5.26 -18.65
C ASP A 141 0.24 -6.11 -19.44
N PRO A 142 0.41 -7.38 -19.09
CA PRO A 142 1.29 -8.21 -19.88
C PRO A 142 0.83 -8.05 -21.32
N GLU A 143 1.71 -7.52 -22.17
CA GLU A 143 1.43 -7.43 -23.60
C GLU A 143 0.80 -8.76 -24.01
N PRO A 144 -0.36 -8.70 -24.64
CA PRO A 144 -0.91 -9.93 -25.21
C PRO A 144 0.10 -10.45 -26.20
N ALA A 145 0.64 -11.59 -25.86
CA ALA A 145 1.56 -12.29 -26.74
C ALA A 145 0.89 -12.60 -28.07
#